data_e91b7267b2a2d2a7a6dbcf5ec68d2d83
#
_entry.id   e91b7267b2a2d2a7a6dbcf5ec68d2d83
#
_cell.length_a   1.000
_cell.length_b   1.000
_cell.length_c   1.000
_cell.angle_alpha   90.00
_cell.angle_beta   90.00
_cell.angle_gamma   90.00
#
_symmetry.space_group_name_H-M   'P 1'
#
loop_
_entity.id
_entity.type
_entity.pdbx_description
1 polymer ?
#
loop_
_entity_poly.entity_id
_entity_poly.type
_entity_poly.pdbx_seq_one_letter_code
_entity_poly.pdbx_strand_id
1 'polypeptide(L)'
;MTSFAPAENFLKKAVPKFGLFTLLSIFVLLIIYFMGIAERKEKQKIEIRKRILEASMQLFVEEGFSNVSIRRIADIIEYSPTTIYLYFKDKDEIFFNLHEIGFQKMVEMNRELDDIQNPLLRLRKMGENYIRFGMENPEYYDLMFIQREPMKKLTEMGCEWENGDAALTRLRDTLIEAMEKGYIAQTDPTVLSLSIWSMVHGLVSLATRERLEKLVPEKEMILPVIMQSLDWLVKALDISGKAAL
;
A
#
# COMPACT_ATOMS: atom_id res chain seq x y z
N MET A 1 59.43 -21.24 -14.92
CA MET A 1 58.76 -21.06 -16.22
C MET A 1 57.93 -22.29 -16.49
N THR A 2 56.68 -22.31 -16.06
CA THR A 2 55.70 -23.38 -16.30
C THR A 2 54.79 -22.95 -17.43
N SER A 3 54.91 -23.64 -18.56
CA SER A 3 54.15 -23.43 -19.78
C SER A 3 52.67 -23.78 -19.57
N PHE A 4 51.78 -22.80 -19.67
CA PHE A 4 50.35 -23.02 -19.83
C PHE A 4 50.08 -23.52 -21.25
N ALA A 5 49.63 -24.77 -21.38
CA ALA A 5 49.14 -25.28 -22.65
C ALA A 5 47.80 -24.60 -22.98
N PRO A 6 47.59 -24.10 -24.19
CA PRO A 6 46.38 -23.31 -24.52
C PRO A 6 45.13 -24.18 -24.53
N ALA A 7 44.05 -23.64 -23.97
CA ALA A 7 42.71 -24.22 -23.87
C ALA A 7 42.11 -24.68 -25.23
N GLU A 8 42.68 -24.22 -26.34
CA GLU A 8 42.32 -24.64 -27.70
C GLU A 8 42.46 -26.15 -27.97
N ASN A 9 43.39 -26.84 -27.31
CA ASN A 9 43.61 -28.29 -27.52
C ASN A 9 42.58 -29.14 -26.78
N PHE A 10 41.93 -28.62 -25.74
CA PHE A 10 40.83 -29.32 -25.03
C PHE A 10 39.54 -29.28 -25.83
N LEU A 11 39.22 -28.12 -26.43
CA LEU A 11 38.06 -27.94 -27.28
C LEU A 11 38.12 -28.75 -28.57
N LYS A 12 39.28 -28.87 -29.21
CA LYS A 12 39.47 -29.68 -30.42
C LYS A 12 39.35 -31.19 -30.19
N LYS A 13 39.55 -31.69 -28.96
CA LYS A 13 39.38 -33.13 -28.61
C LYS A 13 37.98 -33.49 -28.16
N ALA A 14 37.17 -32.54 -27.69
CA ALA A 14 35.78 -32.79 -27.22
C ALA A 14 34.73 -32.72 -28.32
N VAL A 15 34.98 -31.93 -29.36
CA VAL A 15 34.00 -31.65 -30.44
C VAL A 15 33.67 -32.83 -31.36
N PRO A 16 34.56 -33.87 -31.59
CA PRO A 16 34.19 -34.96 -32.51
C PRO A 16 33.18 -35.98 -31.98
N LYS A 17 32.88 -35.99 -30.69
CA LYS A 17 31.98 -37.02 -30.09
C LYS A 17 30.55 -36.57 -29.87
N PHE A 18 30.29 -35.27 -29.86
CA PHE A 18 28.91 -34.73 -29.70
C PHE A 18 28.62 -33.79 -30.86
N GLY A 19 27.65 -34.14 -31.69
CA GLY A 19 27.22 -33.27 -32.79
C GLY A 19 26.79 -31.90 -32.23
N LEU A 20 26.91 -30.83 -33.04
CA LEU A 20 26.51 -29.44 -32.70
C LEU A 20 25.12 -29.35 -32.06
N PHE A 21 24.20 -30.21 -32.49
CA PHE A 21 22.82 -30.33 -31.97
C PHE A 21 22.78 -30.75 -30.48
N THR A 22 23.65 -31.67 -30.07
CA THR A 22 23.74 -32.16 -28.68
C THR A 22 24.30 -31.06 -27.76
N LEU A 23 25.30 -30.32 -28.24
CA LEU A 23 25.89 -29.19 -27.49
C LEU A 23 24.86 -28.07 -27.33
N LEU A 24 24.07 -27.76 -28.36
CA LEU A 24 23.01 -26.80 -28.32
C LEU A 24 21.90 -27.22 -27.34
N SER A 25 21.52 -28.51 -27.36
CA SER A 25 20.51 -29.04 -26.43
C SER A 25 20.97 -28.98 -24.98
N ILE A 26 22.21 -29.31 -24.67
CA ILE A 26 22.78 -29.18 -23.32
C ILE A 26 22.80 -27.72 -22.88
N PHE A 27 23.19 -26.80 -23.77
CA PHE A 27 23.19 -25.37 -23.46
C PHE A 27 21.79 -24.83 -23.15
N VAL A 28 20.78 -25.22 -23.94
CA VAL A 28 19.37 -24.86 -23.68
C VAL A 28 18.90 -25.43 -22.35
N LEU A 29 19.19 -26.69 -22.03
CA LEU A 29 18.83 -27.30 -20.75
C LEU A 29 19.50 -26.61 -19.56
N LEU A 30 20.76 -26.19 -19.69
CA LEU A 30 21.45 -25.39 -18.66
C LEU A 30 20.81 -24.03 -18.47
N ILE A 31 20.43 -23.34 -19.53
CA ILE A 31 19.71 -22.05 -19.45
C ILE A 31 18.38 -22.23 -18.69
N ILE A 32 17.57 -23.22 -19.07
CA ILE A 32 16.27 -23.52 -18.41
C ILE A 32 16.50 -23.87 -16.94
N TYR A 33 17.51 -24.64 -16.60
CA TYR A 33 17.85 -24.99 -15.23
C TYR A 33 18.25 -23.77 -14.40
N PHE A 34 19.13 -22.90 -14.92
CA PHE A 34 19.55 -21.67 -14.24
C PHE A 34 18.39 -20.66 -14.11
N MET A 35 17.53 -20.55 -15.13
CA MET A 35 16.31 -19.73 -15.04
C MET A 35 15.38 -20.24 -13.93
N GLY A 36 15.18 -21.55 -13.83
CA GLY A 36 14.36 -22.14 -12.78
C GLY A 36 14.92 -21.97 -11.35
N ILE A 37 16.25 -21.90 -11.20
CA ILE A 37 16.90 -21.57 -9.91
C ILE A 37 16.70 -20.10 -9.59
N ALA A 38 16.91 -19.20 -10.54
CA ALA A 38 16.75 -17.76 -10.36
C ALA A 38 15.30 -17.42 -9.97
N GLU A 39 14.32 -18.00 -10.67
CA GLU A 39 12.91 -17.82 -10.36
C GLU A 39 12.53 -18.31 -8.95
N ARG A 40 13.04 -19.47 -8.55
CA ARG A 40 12.82 -19.99 -7.18
C ARG A 40 13.44 -19.09 -6.11
N LYS A 41 14.64 -18.57 -6.33
CA LYS A 41 15.28 -17.61 -5.41
C LYS A 41 14.51 -16.32 -5.29
N GLU A 42 14.00 -15.80 -6.41
CA GLU A 42 13.20 -14.57 -6.39
C GLU A 42 11.85 -14.78 -5.67
N LYS A 43 11.16 -15.90 -5.94
CA LYS A 43 9.95 -16.27 -5.19
C LYS A 43 10.20 -16.40 -3.69
N GLN A 44 11.30 -17.04 -3.31
CA GLN A 44 11.70 -17.16 -1.89
C GLN A 44 11.98 -15.78 -1.27
N LYS A 45 12.64 -14.89 -2.00
CA LYS A 45 12.92 -13.53 -1.55
C LYS A 45 11.63 -12.74 -1.31
N ILE A 46 10.69 -12.80 -2.25
CA ILE A 46 9.38 -12.17 -2.12
C ILE A 46 8.63 -12.73 -0.90
N GLU A 47 8.63 -14.04 -0.72
CA GLU A 47 7.95 -14.69 0.40
C GLU A 47 8.52 -14.28 1.76
N ILE A 48 9.84 -14.27 1.91
CA ILE A 48 10.49 -13.84 3.16
C ILE A 48 10.19 -12.36 3.43
N ARG A 49 10.26 -11.50 2.40
CA ARG A 49 9.92 -10.09 2.53
C ARG A 49 8.47 -9.88 3.00
N LYS A 50 7.54 -10.65 2.47
CA LYS A 50 6.13 -10.65 2.88
C LYS A 50 5.98 -11.07 4.35
N ARG A 51 6.62 -12.18 4.77
CA ARG A 51 6.60 -12.63 6.17
C ARG A 51 7.16 -11.60 7.14
N ILE A 52 8.23 -10.88 6.76
CA ILE A 52 8.78 -9.79 7.59
C ILE A 52 7.73 -8.70 7.78
N LEU A 53 7.05 -8.27 6.71
CA LEU A 53 6.03 -7.23 6.77
C LEU A 53 4.82 -7.67 7.60
N GLU A 54 4.33 -8.90 7.42
CA GLU A 54 3.20 -9.45 8.18
C GLU A 54 3.50 -9.54 9.70
N ALA A 55 4.67 -10.10 10.05
CA ALA A 55 5.10 -10.16 11.45
C ALA A 55 5.30 -8.76 12.06
N SER A 56 5.79 -7.82 11.28
CA SER A 56 5.98 -6.44 11.72
C SER A 56 4.64 -5.74 11.98
N MET A 57 3.64 -5.96 11.13
CA MET A 57 2.30 -5.42 11.34
C MET A 57 1.64 -6.05 12.57
N GLN A 58 1.76 -7.36 12.74
CA GLN A 58 1.26 -8.04 13.93
C GLN A 58 1.85 -7.44 15.22
N LEU A 59 3.18 -7.32 15.28
CA LEU A 59 3.86 -6.72 16.43
C LEU A 59 3.46 -5.26 16.66
N PHE A 60 3.28 -4.49 15.57
CA PHE A 60 2.81 -3.12 15.67
C PHE A 60 1.44 -3.02 16.36
N VAL A 61 0.51 -3.91 16.00
CA VAL A 61 -0.83 -3.98 16.61
C VAL A 61 -0.76 -4.41 18.08
N GLU A 62 0.05 -5.42 18.39
CA GLU A 62 0.12 -6.03 19.72
C GLU A 62 0.93 -5.19 20.72
N GLU A 63 2.06 -4.64 20.31
CA GLU A 63 3.06 -4.03 21.19
C GLU A 63 3.22 -2.51 20.95
N GLY A 64 2.67 -1.98 19.85
CA GLY A 64 2.84 -0.60 19.40
C GLY A 64 4.19 -0.35 18.70
N PHE A 65 4.26 0.69 17.87
CA PHE A 65 5.41 1.01 17.01
C PHE A 65 6.74 1.10 17.78
N SER A 66 6.74 1.79 18.93
CA SER A 66 7.97 2.05 19.68
C SER A 66 8.63 0.77 20.24
N ASN A 67 7.85 -0.25 20.52
CA ASN A 67 8.31 -1.50 21.13
C ASN A 67 8.75 -2.54 20.10
N VAL A 68 8.39 -2.37 18.83
CA VAL A 68 8.83 -3.29 17.75
C VAL A 68 10.32 -3.11 17.47
N SER A 69 11.06 -4.21 17.37
CA SER A 69 12.47 -4.25 17.02
C SER A 69 12.76 -5.30 15.96
N ILE A 70 13.85 -5.10 15.18
CA ILE A 70 14.30 -6.08 14.17
C ILE A 70 14.51 -7.47 14.78
N ARG A 71 15.03 -7.53 16.02
CA ARG A 71 15.24 -8.79 16.74
C ARG A 71 13.92 -9.50 17.01
N ARG A 72 12.92 -8.75 17.47
CA ARG A 72 11.58 -9.28 17.78
C ARG A 72 10.89 -9.80 16.52
N ILE A 73 11.00 -9.08 15.40
CA ILE A 73 10.48 -9.52 14.09
C ILE A 73 11.17 -10.83 13.65
N ALA A 74 12.50 -10.89 13.77
CA ALA A 74 13.29 -12.07 13.42
C ALA A 74 12.88 -13.31 14.23
N ASP A 75 12.64 -13.15 15.54
CA ASP A 75 12.20 -14.22 16.43
C ASP A 75 10.84 -14.79 15.99
N ILE A 76 9.87 -13.93 15.59
CA ILE A 76 8.55 -14.39 15.14
C ILE A 76 8.62 -15.22 13.85
N ILE A 77 9.43 -14.79 12.89
CA ILE A 77 9.53 -15.49 11.61
C ILE A 77 10.56 -16.61 11.60
N GLU A 78 11.21 -16.87 12.73
CA GLU A 78 12.23 -17.90 12.94
C GLU A 78 13.46 -17.73 12.04
N TYR A 79 13.91 -16.46 11.87
CA TYR A 79 15.12 -16.10 11.13
C TYR A 79 16.10 -15.32 12.01
N SER A 80 17.33 -15.14 11.54
CA SER A 80 18.29 -14.28 12.22
C SER A 80 18.00 -12.80 11.95
N PRO A 81 18.32 -11.88 12.87
CA PRO A 81 18.27 -10.43 12.58
C PRO A 81 19.08 -10.04 11.34
N THR A 82 20.21 -10.70 11.09
CA THR A 82 21.02 -10.50 9.88
C THR A 82 20.24 -10.80 8.61
N THR A 83 19.34 -11.79 8.64
CA THR A 83 18.49 -12.10 7.50
C THR A 83 17.52 -10.96 7.21
N ILE A 84 16.95 -10.31 8.24
CA ILE A 84 16.07 -9.16 8.05
C ILE A 84 16.80 -8.01 7.35
N TYR A 85 18.04 -7.73 7.76
CA TYR A 85 18.86 -6.68 7.15
C TYR A 85 19.23 -6.92 5.67
N LEU A 86 19.03 -8.12 5.13
CA LEU A 86 19.16 -8.37 3.69
C LEU A 86 17.96 -7.83 2.89
N TYR A 87 16.84 -7.52 3.55
CA TYR A 87 15.59 -7.09 2.94
C TYR A 87 15.22 -5.65 3.28
N PHE A 88 15.58 -5.18 4.47
CA PHE A 88 15.25 -3.87 4.99
C PHE A 88 16.42 -3.31 5.80
N LYS A 89 16.74 -2.06 5.58
CA LYS A 89 17.85 -1.37 6.22
C LYS A 89 17.63 -1.18 7.73
N ASP A 90 16.39 -0.85 8.10
CA ASP A 90 15.99 -0.53 9.46
C ASP A 90 14.49 -0.79 9.68
N LYS A 91 14.03 -0.64 10.91
CA LYS A 91 12.62 -0.76 11.29
C LYS A 91 11.75 0.26 10.54
N ASP A 92 12.22 1.47 10.38
CA ASP A 92 11.46 2.57 9.79
C ASP A 92 11.19 2.31 8.30
N GLU A 93 12.12 1.66 7.58
CA GLU A 93 11.90 1.22 6.21
C GLU A 93 10.83 0.13 6.12
N ILE A 94 10.75 -0.78 7.09
CA ILE A 94 9.68 -1.79 7.15
C ILE A 94 8.33 -1.11 7.30
N PHE A 95 8.20 -0.17 8.24
CA PHE A 95 6.95 0.54 8.49
C PHE A 95 6.57 1.48 7.34
N PHE A 96 7.54 2.09 6.69
CA PHE A 96 7.30 2.83 5.45
C PHE A 96 6.72 1.93 4.35
N ASN A 97 7.26 0.73 4.16
CA ASN A 97 6.69 -0.22 3.19
C ASN A 97 5.27 -0.66 3.56
N LEU A 98 4.96 -0.84 4.84
CA LEU A 98 3.60 -1.13 5.30
C LEU A 98 2.64 0.04 5.05
N HIS A 99 3.09 1.28 5.27
CA HIS A 99 2.37 2.49 4.94
C HIS A 99 2.02 2.55 3.43
N GLU A 100 2.99 2.26 2.55
CA GLU A 100 2.76 2.20 1.10
C GLU A 100 1.78 1.08 0.71
N ILE A 101 1.84 -0.08 1.35
CA ILE A 101 0.86 -1.17 1.16
C ILE A 101 -0.55 -0.70 1.56
N GLY A 102 -0.68 0.05 2.65
CA GLY A 102 -1.95 0.64 3.05
C GLY A 102 -2.55 1.54 1.98
N PHE A 103 -1.75 2.45 1.41
CA PHE A 103 -2.19 3.32 0.31
C PHE A 103 -2.53 2.53 -0.95
N GLN A 104 -1.76 1.50 -1.31
CA GLN A 104 -2.09 0.64 -2.45
C GLN A 104 -3.45 -0.06 -2.28
N LYS A 105 -3.76 -0.58 -1.07
CA LYS A 105 -5.08 -1.14 -0.76
C LYS A 105 -6.19 -0.11 -0.94
N MET A 106 -5.99 1.11 -0.46
CA MET A 106 -6.97 2.19 -0.60
C MET A 106 -7.16 2.63 -2.06
N VAL A 107 -6.09 2.69 -2.85
CA VAL A 107 -6.15 2.95 -4.29
C VAL A 107 -6.92 1.85 -5.02
N GLU A 108 -6.70 0.59 -4.68
CA GLU A 108 -7.42 -0.55 -5.27
C GLU A 108 -8.93 -0.45 -5.03
N MET A 109 -9.36 -0.09 -3.80
CA MET A 109 -10.77 0.13 -3.47
C MET A 109 -11.41 1.26 -4.28
N ASN A 110 -10.60 2.16 -4.81
CA ASN A 110 -11.04 3.35 -5.55
C ASN A 110 -10.99 3.18 -7.08
N ARG A 111 -10.68 1.99 -7.62
CA ARG A 111 -10.58 1.76 -9.09
C ARG A 111 -11.90 2.00 -9.79
N GLU A 112 -13.02 1.60 -9.20
CA GLU A 112 -14.35 1.73 -9.79
C GLU A 112 -14.86 3.18 -9.85
N LEU A 113 -14.17 4.13 -9.21
CA LEU A 113 -14.60 5.53 -9.18
C LEU A 113 -14.56 6.20 -10.55
N ASP A 114 -13.71 5.75 -11.47
CA ASP A 114 -13.57 6.34 -12.80
C ASP A 114 -14.82 6.17 -13.67
N ASP A 115 -15.60 5.12 -13.39
CA ASP A 115 -16.86 4.82 -14.08
C ASP A 115 -18.03 5.71 -13.61
N ILE A 116 -17.89 6.38 -12.45
CA ILE A 116 -18.95 7.22 -11.87
C ILE A 116 -18.90 8.62 -12.47
N GLN A 117 -19.83 8.90 -13.40
CA GLN A 117 -19.89 10.18 -14.12
C GLN A 117 -20.39 11.36 -13.28
N ASN A 118 -21.25 11.12 -12.30
CA ASN A 118 -21.73 12.15 -11.40
C ASN A 118 -20.70 12.43 -10.30
N PRO A 119 -20.13 13.66 -10.23
CA PRO A 119 -19.05 13.95 -9.28
C PRO A 119 -19.50 13.91 -7.81
N LEU A 120 -20.77 14.16 -7.48
CA LEU A 120 -21.26 14.01 -6.10
C LEU A 120 -21.41 12.54 -5.70
N LEU A 121 -21.89 11.68 -6.61
CA LEU A 121 -21.93 10.24 -6.37
C LEU A 121 -20.51 9.67 -6.27
N ARG A 122 -19.58 10.17 -7.07
CA ARG A 122 -18.16 9.80 -6.98
C ARG A 122 -17.59 10.23 -5.62
N LEU A 123 -17.82 11.47 -5.19
CA LEU A 123 -17.40 11.99 -3.89
C LEU A 123 -17.96 11.14 -2.73
N ARG A 124 -19.25 10.82 -2.78
CA ARG A 124 -19.90 9.94 -1.80
C ARG A 124 -19.21 8.58 -1.74
N LYS A 125 -18.95 7.96 -2.91
CA LYS A 125 -18.29 6.66 -3.00
C LYS A 125 -16.85 6.70 -2.50
N MET A 126 -16.10 7.78 -2.77
CA MET A 126 -14.77 8.00 -2.19
C MET A 126 -14.82 8.03 -0.66
N GLY A 127 -15.75 8.77 -0.09
CA GLY A 127 -15.95 8.83 1.35
C GLY A 127 -16.34 7.47 1.95
N GLU A 128 -17.26 6.74 1.29
CA GLU A 128 -17.63 5.36 1.67
C GLU A 128 -16.42 4.44 1.69
N ASN A 129 -15.61 4.44 0.63
CA ASN A 129 -14.41 3.60 0.53
C ASN A 129 -13.38 3.97 1.60
N TYR A 130 -13.18 5.27 1.87
CA TYR A 130 -12.29 5.72 2.94
C TYR A 130 -12.74 5.24 4.32
N ILE A 131 -14.04 5.37 4.62
CA ILE A 131 -14.64 4.91 5.89
C ILE A 131 -14.48 3.40 6.02
N ARG A 132 -14.86 2.63 4.99
CA ARG A 132 -14.72 1.17 4.98
C ARG A 132 -13.27 0.75 5.16
N PHE A 133 -12.34 1.37 4.42
CA PHE A 133 -10.92 1.08 4.58
C PHE A 133 -10.45 1.23 6.02
N GLY A 134 -10.75 2.37 6.66
CA GLY A 134 -10.33 2.62 8.03
C GLY A 134 -10.98 1.70 9.07
N MET A 135 -12.25 1.30 8.85
CA MET A 135 -12.96 0.38 9.74
C MET A 135 -12.53 -1.09 9.58
N GLU A 136 -12.19 -1.50 8.35
CA GLU A 136 -11.79 -2.86 8.02
C GLU A 136 -10.27 -3.10 8.18
N ASN A 137 -9.46 -2.03 8.17
CA ASN A 137 -8.01 -2.09 8.27
C ASN A 137 -7.49 -1.04 9.27
N PRO A 138 -7.92 -1.07 10.54
CA PRO A 138 -7.59 -0.03 11.52
C PRO A 138 -6.08 0.10 11.78
N GLU A 139 -5.32 -0.99 11.66
CA GLU A 139 -3.86 -1.01 11.80
C GLU A 139 -3.16 -0.26 10.66
N TYR A 140 -3.62 -0.42 9.41
CA TYR A 140 -3.11 0.37 8.29
C TYR A 140 -3.53 1.82 8.39
N TYR A 141 -4.78 2.08 8.80
CA TYR A 141 -5.27 3.44 9.03
C TYR A 141 -4.43 4.18 10.06
N ASP A 142 -4.10 3.54 11.18
CA ASP A 142 -3.26 4.12 12.22
C ASP A 142 -1.85 4.43 11.70
N LEU A 143 -1.25 3.49 10.98
CA LEU A 143 0.08 3.65 10.40
C LEU A 143 0.12 4.75 9.33
N MET A 144 -0.89 4.85 8.48
CA MET A 144 -0.94 5.81 7.37
C MET A 144 -1.20 7.24 7.82
N PHE A 145 -2.05 7.43 8.83
CA PHE A 145 -2.61 8.76 9.13
C PHE A 145 -2.33 9.26 10.55
N ILE A 146 -1.92 8.39 11.46
CA ILE A 146 -1.75 8.76 12.87
C ILE A 146 -0.29 8.73 13.29
N GLN A 147 0.46 7.71 12.85
CA GLN A 147 1.88 7.58 13.18
C GLN A 147 2.71 8.61 12.40
N ARG A 148 3.75 9.14 13.07
CA ARG A 148 4.63 10.18 12.47
C ARG A 148 5.81 9.59 11.72
N GLU A 149 6.19 8.38 12.07
CA GLU A 149 7.42 7.72 11.60
C GLU A 149 7.47 7.52 10.09
N PRO A 150 6.40 7.07 9.40
CA PRO A 150 6.43 6.95 7.94
C PRO A 150 6.69 8.29 7.25
N MET A 151 6.08 9.39 7.72
CA MET A 151 6.29 10.73 7.15
C MET A 151 7.68 11.28 7.43
N LYS A 152 8.26 10.96 8.60
CA LYS A 152 9.66 11.30 8.91
C LYS A 152 10.60 10.59 7.94
N LYS A 153 10.36 9.30 7.67
CA LYS A 153 11.17 8.53 6.73
C LYS A 153 11.11 9.10 5.31
N LEU A 154 9.94 9.48 4.81
CA LEU A 154 9.79 10.19 3.53
C LEU A 154 10.68 11.43 3.44
N THR A 155 10.65 12.27 4.49
CA THR A 155 11.47 13.48 4.56
C THR A 155 12.95 13.15 4.54
N GLU A 156 13.40 12.15 5.29
CA GLU A 156 14.80 11.71 5.35
C GLU A 156 15.30 11.11 4.02
N MET A 157 14.43 10.43 3.29
CA MET A 157 14.76 9.85 1.98
C MET A 157 14.72 10.88 0.84
N GLY A 158 14.15 12.07 1.07
CA GLY A 158 13.92 13.07 0.04
C GLY A 158 12.93 12.58 -1.05
N CYS A 159 12.04 11.65 -0.70
CA CYS A 159 11.03 11.11 -1.60
C CYS A 159 9.75 11.94 -1.52
N GLU A 160 9.02 12.02 -2.62
CA GLU A 160 7.67 12.56 -2.67
C GLU A 160 6.67 11.57 -2.05
N TRP A 161 5.59 12.09 -1.50
CA TRP A 161 4.49 11.29 -0.93
C TRP A 161 3.50 10.89 -2.03
N GLU A 162 3.97 10.16 -3.03
CA GLU A 162 3.25 9.92 -4.29
C GLU A 162 1.83 9.39 -4.09
N ASN A 163 1.66 8.35 -3.25
CA ASN A 163 0.36 7.70 -3.06
C ASN A 163 -0.63 8.58 -2.25
N GLY A 164 -0.15 9.30 -1.25
CA GLY A 164 -0.99 10.21 -0.48
C GLY A 164 -1.37 11.44 -1.27
N ASP A 165 -0.43 12.02 -2.01
CA ASP A 165 -0.67 13.16 -2.90
C ASP A 165 -1.64 12.79 -4.03
N ALA A 166 -1.50 11.61 -4.63
CA ALA A 166 -2.43 11.10 -5.63
C ALA A 166 -3.87 10.99 -5.09
N ALA A 167 -4.04 10.51 -3.85
CA ALA A 167 -5.35 10.40 -3.22
C ALA A 167 -6.00 11.77 -2.99
N LEU A 168 -5.23 12.75 -2.48
CA LEU A 168 -5.71 14.13 -2.30
C LEU A 168 -5.99 14.83 -3.63
N THR A 169 -5.14 14.64 -4.63
CA THR A 169 -5.34 15.17 -5.97
C THR A 169 -6.63 14.66 -6.57
N ARG A 170 -6.91 13.37 -6.47
CA ARG A 170 -8.17 12.78 -6.96
C ARG A 170 -9.41 13.38 -6.28
N LEU A 171 -9.37 13.60 -4.97
CA LEU A 171 -10.44 14.28 -4.23
C LEU A 171 -10.62 15.69 -4.77
N ARG A 172 -9.54 16.47 -4.88
CA ARG A 172 -9.55 17.84 -5.38
C ARG A 172 -10.12 17.93 -6.80
N ASP A 173 -9.69 17.07 -7.70
CA ASP A 173 -10.16 17.06 -9.10
C ASP A 173 -11.66 16.72 -9.19
N THR A 174 -12.15 15.78 -8.37
CA THR A 174 -13.58 15.48 -8.25
C THR A 174 -14.38 16.70 -7.79
N LEU A 175 -13.84 17.48 -6.85
CA LEU A 175 -14.49 18.69 -6.35
C LEU A 175 -14.45 19.83 -7.38
N ILE A 176 -13.36 20.01 -8.11
CA ILE A 176 -13.26 20.96 -9.22
C ILE A 176 -14.33 20.64 -10.27
N GLU A 177 -14.43 19.39 -10.70
CA GLU A 177 -15.46 18.94 -11.64
C GLU A 177 -16.87 19.21 -11.13
N ALA A 178 -17.12 18.97 -9.82
CA ALA A 178 -18.41 19.23 -9.22
C ALA A 178 -18.77 20.75 -9.21
N MET A 179 -17.80 21.62 -8.97
CA MET A 179 -17.94 23.07 -9.07
C MET A 179 -18.22 23.51 -10.51
N GLU A 180 -17.43 23.04 -11.49
CA GLU A 180 -17.59 23.37 -12.90
C GLU A 180 -18.95 22.94 -13.47
N LYS A 181 -19.47 21.79 -13.02
CA LYS A 181 -20.79 21.28 -13.41
C LYS A 181 -21.95 21.88 -12.60
N GLY A 182 -21.66 22.78 -11.65
CA GLY A 182 -22.68 23.47 -10.84
C GLY A 182 -23.37 22.58 -9.82
N TYR A 183 -22.75 21.50 -9.37
CA TYR A 183 -23.26 20.66 -8.29
C TYR A 183 -22.99 21.28 -6.91
N ILE A 184 -21.84 21.93 -6.75
CA ILE A 184 -21.43 22.60 -5.51
C ILE A 184 -21.04 24.05 -5.79
N ALA A 185 -21.11 24.90 -4.76
CA ALA A 185 -20.72 26.29 -4.87
C ALA A 185 -19.22 26.44 -5.16
N GLN A 186 -18.86 27.51 -5.91
CA GLN A 186 -17.46 27.85 -6.15
C GLN A 186 -16.75 28.23 -4.85
N THR A 187 -15.62 27.58 -4.61
CA THR A 187 -14.74 27.84 -3.45
C THR A 187 -13.31 27.41 -3.78
N ASP A 188 -12.39 27.65 -2.85
CA ASP A 188 -11.03 27.12 -2.98
C ASP A 188 -11.06 25.58 -2.88
N PRO A 189 -10.62 24.85 -3.91
CA PRO A 189 -10.69 23.39 -3.94
C PRO A 189 -9.77 22.74 -2.89
N THR A 190 -8.66 23.37 -2.50
CA THR A 190 -7.77 22.86 -1.46
C THR A 190 -8.43 22.95 -0.09
N VAL A 191 -9.04 24.09 0.22
CA VAL A 191 -9.77 24.28 1.48
C VAL A 191 -10.91 23.29 1.59
N LEU A 192 -11.68 23.10 0.52
CA LEU A 192 -12.82 22.17 0.51
C LEU A 192 -12.35 20.71 0.64
N SER A 193 -11.28 20.32 -0.07
CA SER A 193 -10.70 18.97 0.03
C SER A 193 -10.27 18.65 1.46
N LEU A 194 -9.55 19.57 2.10
CA LEU A 194 -9.12 19.41 3.51
C LEU A 194 -10.29 19.34 4.46
N SER A 195 -11.33 20.16 4.26
CA SER A 195 -12.54 20.16 5.10
C SER A 195 -13.28 18.84 5.03
N ILE A 196 -13.49 18.31 3.82
CA ILE A 196 -14.17 17.03 3.60
C ILE A 196 -13.33 15.87 4.16
N TRP A 197 -12.04 15.85 3.84
CA TRP A 197 -11.16 14.81 4.36
C TRP A 197 -11.09 14.83 5.88
N SER A 198 -10.96 15.99 6.51
CA SER A 198 -10.93 16.12 7.97
C SER A 198 -12.20 15.59 8.63
N MET A 199 -13.37 15.77 7.99
CA MET A 199 -14.63 15.24 8.52
C MET A 199 -14.67 13.71 8.48
N VAL A 200 -14.41 13.09 7.32
CA VAL A 200 -14.43 11.61 7.21
C VAL A 200 -13.32 10.97 8.03
N HIS A 201 -12.14 11.60 8.06
CA HIS A 201 -11.02 11.18 8.90
C HIS A 201 -11.38 11.24 10.38
N GLY A 202 -12.02 12.32 10.83
CA GLY A 202 -12.49 12.46 12.20
C GLY A 202 -13.48 11.37 12.59
N LEU A 203 -14.47 11.06 11.74
CA LEU A 203 -15.44 9.99 11.97
C LEU A 203 -14.77 8.63 12.13
N VAL A 204 -13.86 8.26 11.21
CA VAL A 204 -13.11 7.01 11.30
C VAL A 204 -12.21 6.98 12.55
N SER A 205 -11.51 8.08 12.83
CA SER A 205 -10.63 8.18 14.01
C SER A 205 -11.41 8.03 15.31
N LEU A 206 -12.60 8.61 15.42
CA LEU A 206 -13.47 8.46 16.58
C LEU A 206 -13.99 7.02 16.73
N ALA A 207 -14.33 6.37 15.62
CA ALA A 207 -14.83 5.00 15.61
C ALA A 207 -13.72 4.01 16.00
N THR A 208 -12.57 4.04 15.33
CA THR A 208 -11.45 3.11 15.57
C THR A 208 -10.84 3.23 16.98
N ARG A 209 -11.11 4.35 17.67
CA ARG A 209 -10.69 4.59 19.06
C ARG A 209 -11.83 4.49 20.07
N GLU A 210 -12.92 3.81 19.69
CA GLU A 210 -14.07 3.48 20.56
C GLU A 210 -14.76 4.73 21.19
N ARG A 211 -14.52 5.94 20.61
CA ARG A 211 -15.15 7.16 21.13
C ARG A 211 -16.62 7.24 20.76
N LEU A 212 -17.01 6.71 19.60
CA LEU A 212 -18.41 6.70 19.17
C LEU A 212 -19.30 5.77 20.02
N GLU A 213 -18.75 4.75 20.66
CA GLU A 213 -19.50 3.85 21.56
C GLU A 213 -20.12 4.58 22.75
N LYS A 214 -19.64 5.78 23.07
CA LYS A 214 -20.24 6.62 24.12
C LYS A 214 -21.47 7.40 23.65
N LEU A 215 -21.61 7.57 22.33
CA LEU A 215 -22.69 8.34 21.70
C LEU A 215 -23.69 7.42 20.97
N VAL A 216 -23.22 6.28 20.51
CA VAL A 216 -23.99 5.26 19.79
C VAL A 216 -23.79 3.93 20.56
N PRO A 217 -24.68 3.62 21.52
CA PRO A 217 -24.50 2.46 22.41
C PRO A 217 -24.52 1.11 21.67
N GLU A 218 -25.30 1.01 20.60
CA GLU A 218 -25.38 -0.20 19.76
C GLU A 218 -24.21 -0.19 18.76
N LYS A 219 -23.22 -1.06 18.96
CA LYS A 219 -22.01 -1.12 18.10
C LYS A 219 -22.32 -1.30 16.62
N GLU A 220 -23.35 -2.08 16.33
CA GLU A 220 -23.82 -2.36 14.96
C GLU A 220 -24.31 -1.09 14.24
N MET A 221 -24.72 -0.06 15.00
CA MET A 221 -25.20 1.22 14.48
C MET A 221 -24.07 2.22 14.19
N ILE A 222 -22.84 1.98 14.67
CA ILE A 222 -21.72 2.92 14.45
C ILE A 222 -21.45 3.14 12.98
N LEU A 223 -21.26 2.09 12.19
CA LEU A 223 -21.04 2.22 10.75
C LEU A 223 -22.22 2.86 10.01
N PRO A 224 -23.48 2.44 10.22
CA PRO A 224 -24.66 3.16 9.70
C PRO A 224 -24.67 4.65 10.02
N VAL A 225 -24.38 5.06 11.25
CA VAL A 225 -24.36 6.48 11.66
C VAL A 225 -23.24 7.25 10.93
N ILE A 226 -22.05 6.66 10.79
CA ILE A 226 -20.96 7.28 10.04
C ILE A 226 -21.34 7.45 8.56
N MET A 227 -21.97 6.45 7.94
CA MET A 227 -22.44 6.53 6.55
C MET A 227 -23.54 7.58 6.38
N GLN A 228 -24.48 7.69 7.33
CA GLN A 228 -25.48 8.76 7.32
C GLN A 228 -24.85 10.15 7.48
N SER A 229 -23.77 10.27 8.27
CA SER A 229 -23.03 11.53 8.41
C SER A 229 -22.36 11.94 7.09
N LEU A 230 -21.82 10.96 6.35
CA LEU A 230 -21.30 11.18 5.00
C LEU A 230 -22.40 11.63 4.03
N ASP A 231 -23.55 10.94 4.04
CA ASP A 231 -24.70 11.30 3.21
C ASP A 231 -25.21 12.71 3.51
N TRP A 232 -25.25 13.08 4.80
CA TRP A 232 -25.61 14.44 5.22
C TRP A 232 -24.62 15.47 4.66
N LEU A 233 -23.31 15.20 4.75
CA LEU A 233 -22.28 16.08 4.20
C LEU A 233 -22.46 16.30 2.69
N VAL A 234 -22.60 15.22 1.91
CA VAL A 234 -22.73 15.32 0.46
C VAL A 234 -24.03 16.06 0.07
N LYS A 235 -25.13 15.83 0.79
CA LYS A 235 -26.38 16.58 0.62
C LYS A 235 -26.23 18.06 0.96
N ALA A 236 -25.50 18.40 2.01
CA ALA A 236 -25.24 19.78 2.39
C ALA A 236 -24.39 20.55 1.37
N LEU A 237 -23.55 19.85 0.61
CA LEU A 237 -22.76 20.43 -0.47
C LEU A 237 -23.55 20.61 -1.78
N ASP A 238 -24.60 19.81 -2.00
CA ASP A 238 -25.37 19.82 -3.24
C ASP A 238 -26.28 21.05 -3.33
N ILE A 239 -25.94 21.98 -4.20
CA ILE A 239 -26.77 23.14 -4.55
C ILE A 239 -27.61 22.91 -5.80
N SER A 240 -27.40 21.81 -6.51
CA SER A 240 -28.07 21.53 -7.80
C SER A 240 -29.42 20.88 -7.63
N GLY A 241 -29.69 20.24 -6.50
CA GLY A 241 -30.88 19.42 -6.28
C GLY A 241 -30.95 18.17 -7.17
N LYS A 242 -29.85 17.81 -7.83
CA LYS A 242 -29.76 16.71 -8.81
C LYS A 242 -29.18 15.41 -8.24
N ALA A 243 -28.60 15.45 -7.06
CA ALA A 243 -28.09 14.25 -6.42
C ALA A 243 -29.27 13.46 -5.83
N ALA A 244 -29.74 12.47 -6.54
CA ALA A 244 -30.53 11.38 -5.97
C ALA A 244 -29.54 10.48 -5.17
N LEU A 245 -29.37 10.78 -3.89
CA LEU A 245 -28.55 9.99 -2.95
C LEU A 245 -29.41 8.91 -2.29
#